data_52d72c3e82d56a56d0fb90f57ec6118c
#
_entry.id   52d72c3e82d56a56d0fb90f57ec6118c
#
_cell.length_a   1.000
_cell.length_b   1.000
_cell.length_c   1.000
_cell.angle_alpha   90.00
_cell.angle_beta   90.00
_cell.angle_gamma   90.00
#
_symmetry.space_group_name_H-M   'P 1'
#
loop_
_entity.id
_entity.type
_entity.pdbx_description
1 polymer ?
#
loop_
_entity_poly.entity_id
_entity_poly.type
_entity_poly.pdbx_seq_one_letter_code
_entity_poly.pdbx_strand_id
1 'polypeptide(L)'
;MSDALESLSKRERQIMLLAAKGLTDAGIAQKLEISAATVGTYWGRIRTKLGHHSRTELVANYMREKASATLDEMRKQNEALQAELELKSKTADQARGKAELLRRVLSAAPDAILLVNEGGQIEYANEEAERLFGYGPHELANQAVACLIPKRFHGLHSQHRSHYLADPSKRRMGDHYGTPALRKDGSEFLTATTLSAMKTPQGQVVTVFVRAIDEAKIMDAPEPVGS
;
A
#
# COMPACT_ATOMS: atom_id res chain seq x y z
N MET A 1 -25.51 -38.50 -3.02
CA MET A 1 -25.68 -38.45 -4.48
C MET A 1 -24.41 -37.99 -5.23
N SER A 2 -23.52 -37.17 -4.61
CA SER A 2 -22.20 -36.81 -5.19
C SER A 2 -21.35 -38.03 -5.56
N ASP A 3 -21.36 -39.06 -4.74
CA ASP A 3 -20.64 -40.32 -4.93
C ASP A 3 -21.10 -41.13 -6.17
N ALA A 4 -22.35 -40.96 -6.60
CA ALA A 4 -22.91 -41.70 -7.72
C ALA A 4 -22.35 -41.18 -9.09
N LEU A 5 -22.13 -39.87 -9.24
CA LEU A 5 -21.51 -39.33 -10.47
C LEU A 5 -20.00 -39.64 -10.53
N GLU A 6 -19.35 -39.77 -9.39
CA GLU A 6 -17.94 -40.19 -9.34
C GLU A 6 -17.74 -41.64 -9.79
N SER A 7 -18.78 -42.47 -9.65
CA SER A 7 -18.76 -43.85 -10.12
C SER A 7 -18.75 -44.03 -11.64
N LEU A 8 -19.05 -42.96 -12.39
CA LEU A 8 -19.04 -43.00 -13.85
C LEU A 8 -17.61 -43.02 -14.40
N SER A 9 -17.38 -43.93 -15.37
CA SER A 9 -16.12 -43.95 -16.11
C SER A 9 -15.91 -42.67 -16.91
N LYS A 10 -14.66 -42.42 -17.34
CA LYS A 10 -14.33 -41.24 -18.16
C LYS A 10 -15.22 -41.15 -19.42
N ARG A 11 -15.52 -42.32 -20.06
CA ARG A 11 -16.34 -42.33 -21.27
C ARG A 11 -17.81 -42.10 -20.96
N GLU A 12 -18.34 -42.63 -19.89
CA GLU A 12 -19.71 -42.40 -19.43
C GLU A 12 -19.95 -40.94 -19.09
N ARG A 13 -18.99 -40.30 -18.43
CA ARG A 13 -18.99 -38.83 -18.14
C ARG A 13 -18.99 -38.00 -19.43
N GLN A 14 -18.21 -38.40 -20.45
CA GLN A 14 -18.22 -37.70 -21.76
C GLN A 14 -19.57 -37.74 -22.42
N ILE A 15 -20.23 -38.93 -22.42
CA ILE A 15 -21.57 -39.09 -23.00
C ILE A 15 -22.59 -38.25 -22.27
N MET A 16 -22.57 -38.29 -20.92
CA MET A 16 -23.44 -37.47 -20.07
C MET A 16 -23.27 -35.97 -20.36
N LEU A 17 -22.02 -35.52 -20.46
CA LEU A 17 -21.70 -34.12 -20.74
C LEU A 17 -22.20 -33.68 -22.14
N LEU A 18 -22.05 -34.53 -23.16
CA LEU A 18 -22.51 -34.22 -24.51
C LEU A 18 -24.05 -34.20 -24.57
N ALA A 19 -24.69 -35.12 -23.85
CA ALA A 19 -26.15 -35.12 -23.72
C ALA A 19 -26.67 -33.87 -23.00
N ALA A 20 -25.96 -33.43 -21.94
CA ALA A 20 -26.25 -32.20 -21.22
C ALA A 20 -26.08 -30.94 -22.09
N LYS A 21 -25.26 -31.00 -23.14
CA LYS A 21 -25.14 -29.95 -24.16
C LYS A 21 -26.22 -30.06 -25.27
N GLY A 22 -27.21 -30.95 -25.10
CA GLY A 22 -28.32 -31.09 -26.01
C GLY A 22 -28.08 -32.00 -27.23
N LEU A 23 -26.92 -32.71 -27.30
CA LEU A 23 -26.66 -33.60 -28.42
C LEU A 23 -27.58 -34.85 -28.37
N THR A 24 -28.09 -35.28 -29.54
CA THR A 24 -28.77 -36.58 -29.71
C THR A 24 -27.76 -37.72 -29.65
N ASP A 25 -28.21 -38.94 -29.45
CA ASP A 25 -27.32 -40.12 -29.43
C ASP A 25 -26.55 -40.28 -30.76
N ALA A 26 -27.13 -39.92 -31.88
CA ALA A 26 -26.43 -39.86 -33.18
C ALA A 26 -25.34 -38.79 -33.19
N GLY A 27 -25.62 -37.59 -32.65
CA GLY A 27 -24.62 -36.51 -32.51
C GLY A 27 -23.49 -36.86 -31.54
N ILE A 28 -23.81 -37.56 -30.45
CA ILE A 28 -22.79 -38.07 -29.50
C ILE A 28 -21.92 -39.13 -30.19
N ALA A 29 -22.56 -40.08 -30.93
CA ALA A 29 -21.86 -41.12 -31.67
C ALA A 29 -20.86 -40.53 -32.66
N GLN A 30 -21.29 -39.55 -33.47
CA GLN A 30 -20.44 -38.84 -34.40
C GLN A 30 -19.28 -38.10 -33.72
N LYS A 31 -19.57 -37.39 -32.63
CA LYS A 31 -18.53 -36.60 -31.88
C LYS A 31 -17.51 -37.46 -31.18
N LEU A 32 -17.87 -38.68 -30.80
CA LEU A 32 -17.02 -39.62 -30.10
C LEU A 32 -16.44 -40.72 -31.02
N GLU A 33 -16.72 -40.67 -32.31
CA GLU A 33 -16.30 -41.63 -33.35
C GLU A 33 -16.66 -43.09 -32.99
N ILE A 34 -17.89 -43.31 -32.50
CA ILE A 34 -18.43 -44.62 -32.12
C ILE A 34 -19.81 -44.82 -32.77
N SER A 35 -20.34 -46.03 -32.73
CA SER A 35 -21.67 -46.32 -33.22
C SER A 35 -22.77 -45.81 -32.27
N ALA A 36 -23.96 -45.49 -32.81
CA ALA A 36 -25.12 -45.15 -31.99
C ALA A 36 -25.50 -46.28 -31.02
N ALA A 37 -25.35 -47.54 -31.47
CA ALA A 37 -25.57 -48.73 -30.64
C ALA A 37 -24.61 -48.74 -29.42
N THR A 38 -23.33 -48.32 -29.62
CA THR A 38 -22.35 -48.19 -28.54
C THR A 38 -22.75 -47.10 -27.53
N VAL A 39 -23.31 -45.97 -28.00
CA VAL A 39 -23.88 -44.94 -27.10
C VAL A 39 -25.00 -45.51 -26.25
N GLY A 40 -25.91 -46.28 -26.87
CA GLY A 40 -26.98 -47.00 -26.16
C GLY A 40 -26.48 -47.96 -25.08
N THR A 41 -25.39 -48.67 -25.35
CA THR A 41 -24.73 -49.55 -24.38
C THR A 41 -24.20 -48.74 -23.16
N TYR A 42 -23.59 -47.58 -23.40
CA TYR A 42 -23.14 -46.69 -22.33
C TYR A 42 -24.32 -46.15 -21.50
N TRP A 43 -25.43 -45.79 -22.12
CA TRP A 43 -26.65 -45.41 -21.40
C TRP A 43 -27.17 -46.53 -20.51
N GLY A 44 -27.11 -47.78 -20.94
CA GLY A 44 -27.40 -48.92 -20.12
C GLY A 44 -26.54 -48.99 -18.85
N ARG A 45 -25.21 -48.85 -19.00
CA ARG A 45 -24.25 -48.81 -17.89
C ARG A 45 -24.46 -47.63 -16.94
N ILE A 46 -24.73 -46.44 -17.48
CA ILE A 46 -25.05 -45.25 -16.70
C ILE A 46 -26.30 -45.48 -15.83
N ARG A 47 -27.38 -46.05 -16.45
CA ARG A 47 -28.60 -46.42 -15.69
C ARG A 47 -28.37 -47.43 -14.61
N THR A 48 -27.49 -48.41 -14.81
CA THR A 48 -27.15 -49.39 -13.78
C THR A 48 -26.45 -48.72 -12.58
N LYS A 49 -25.63 -47.67 -12.82
CA LYS A 49 -24.89 -46.95 -11.79
C LYS A 49 -25.69 -45.88 -11.08
N LEU A 50 -26.52 -45.13 -11.83
CA LEU A 50 -27.27 -43.97 -11.36
C LEU A 50 -28.74 -44.24 -11.05
N GLY A 51 -29.22 -45.47 -11.33
CA GLY A 51 -30.60 -45.85 -11.19
C GLY A 51 -31.34 -45.85 -12.56
N HIS A 52 -32.50 -46.55 -12.60
CA HIS A 52 -33.32 -46.74 -13.81
C HIS A 52 -34.16 -45.46 -14.11
N HIS A 53 -33.50 -44.38 -14.47
CA HIS A 53 -34.14 -43.12 -14.86
C HIS A 53 -34.15 -42.96 -16.36
N SER A 54 -35.08 -42.16 -16.86
CA SER A 54 -35.05 -41.73 -18.27
C SER A 54 -33.75 -40.94 -18.57
N ARG A 55 -33.36 -40.89 -19.85
CA ARG A 55 -32.21 -40.10 -20.30
C ARG A 55 -32.33 -38.64 -19.84
N THR A 56 -33.52 -38.05 -19.97
CA THR A 56 -33.79 -36.67 -19.62
C THR A 56 -33.61 -36.44 -18.12
N GLU A 57 -34.10 -37.34 -17.28
CA GLU A 57 -33.93 -37.27 -15.83
C GLU A 57 -32.46 -37.40 -15.42
N LEU A 58 -31.72 -38.33 -15.99
CA LEU A 58 -30.30 -38.52 -15.76
C LEU A 58 -29.50 -37.24 -16.10
N VAL A 59 -29.78 -36.65 -17.25
CA VAL A 59 -29.15 -35.41 -17.70
C VAL A 59 -29.52 -34.23 -16.76
N ALA A 60 -30.81 -34.11 -16.41
CA ALA A 60 -31.27 -33.05 -15.51
C ALA A 60 -30.64 -33.17 -14.14
N ASN A 61 -30.54 -34.37 -13.57
CA ASN A 61 -29.88 -34.61 -12.28
C ASN A 61 -28.39 -34.31 -12.36
N TYR A 62 -27.69 -34.73 -13.40
CA TYR A 62 -26.29 -34.40 -13.64
C TYR A 62 -26.04 -32.89 -13.70
N MET A 63 -26.88 -32.17 -14.43
CA MET A 63 -26.77 -30.71 -14.54
C MET A 63 -27.02 -30.01 -13.22
N ARG A 64 -28.02 -30.47 -12.46
CA ARG A 64 -28.35 -29.93 -11.13
C ARG A 64 -27.18 -30.11 -10.15
N GLU A 65 -26.61 -31.31 -10.11
CA GLU A 65 -25.49 -31.63 -9.24
C GLU A 65 -24.23 -30.85 -9.62
N LYS A 66 -23.94 -30.72 -10.92
CA LYS A 66 -22.86 -29.87 -11.41
C LYS A 66 -23.06 -28.39 -11.06
N ALA A 67 -24.27 -27.88 -11.22
CA ALA A 67 -24.59 -26.50 -10.87
C ALA A 67 -24.44 -26.25 -9.35
N SER A 68 -24.92 -27.20 -8.53
CA SER A 68 -24.75 -27.14 -7.06
C SER A 68 -23.28 -27.11 -6.66
N ALA A 69 -22.46 -28.02 -7.22
CA ALA A 69 -21.03 -28.08 -6.93
C ALA A 69 -20.30 -26.76 -7.34
N THR A 70 -20.68 -26.20 -8.50
CA THR A 70 -20.11 -24.92 -8.95
C THR A 70 -20.52 -23.76 -8.04
N LEU A 71 -21.79 -23.73 -7.60
CA LEU A 71 -22.28 -22.71 -6.67
C LEU A 71 -21.58 -22.80 -5.31
N ASP A 72 -21.37 -24.01 -4.78
CA ASP A 72 -20.67 -24.22 -3.53
C ASP A 72 -19.20 -23.78 -3.60
N GLU A 73 -18.52 -24.05 -4.73
CA GLU A 73 -17.15 -23.59 -4.95
C GLU A 73 -17.09 -22.06 -5.06
N MET A 74 -18.01 -21.45 -5.83
CA MET A 74 -18.10 -19.99 -5.94
C MET A 74 -18.41 -19.33 -4.58
N ARG A 75 -19.23 -19.97 -3.75
CA ARG A 75 -19.56 -19.50 -2.41
C ARG A 75 -18.32 -19.49 -1.52
N LYS A 76 -17.55 -20.59 -1.51
CA LYS A 76 -16.29 -20.68 -0.77
C LYS A 76 -15.26 -19.65 -1.22
N GLN A 77 -15.12 -19.45 -2.51
CA GLN A 77 -14.21 -18.41 -3.05
C GLN A 77 -14.64 -17.00 -2.65
N ASN A 78 -15.94 -16.73 -2.66
CA ASN A 78 -16.49 -15.43 -2.25
C ASN A 78 -16.26 -15.16 -0.76
N GLU A 79 -16.51 -16.17 0.10
CA GLU A 79 -16.24 -16.08 1.55
C GLU A 79 -14.76 -15.82 1.83
N ALA A 80 -13.86 -16.53 1.15
CA ALA A 80 -12.41 -16.31 1.27
C ALA A 80 -11.98 -14.89 0.84
N LEU A 81 -12.53 -14.41 -0.29
CA LEU A 81 -12.24 -13.06 -0.78
C LEU A 81 -12.78 -11.97 0.16
N GLN A 82 -13.96 -12.16 0.71
CA GLN A 82 -14.53 -11.24 1.70
C GLN A 82 -13.67 -11.17 2.96
N ALA A 83 -13.21 -12.31 3.48
CA ALA A 83 -12.32 -12.34 4.63
C ALA A 83 -10.98 -11.63 4.37
N GLU A 84 -10.40 -11.77 3.16
CA GLU A 84 -9.18 -11.06 2.77
C GLU A 84 -9.40 -9.55 2.68
N LEU A 85 -10.53 -9.11 2.12
CA LEU A 85 -10.90 -7.69 2.05
C LEU A 85 -11.09 -7.07 3.44
N GLU A 86 -11.76 -7.78 4.35
CA GLU A 86 -11.92 -7.31 5.74
C GLU A 86 -10.58 -7.17 6.46
N LEU A 87 -9.66 -8.12 6.27
CA LEU A 87 -8.33 -8.04 6.87
C LEU A 87 -7.54 -6.85 6.32
N LYS A 88 -7.56 -6.64 5.00
CA LYS A 88 -6.91 -5.48 4.35
C LYS A 88 -7.50 -4.16 4.82
N SER A 89 -8.83 -4.06 4.97
CA SER A 89 -9.50 -2.89 5.49
C SER A 89 -9.05 -2.57 6.93
N LYS A 90 -9.06 -3.56 7.82
CA LYS A 90 -8.61 -3.38 9.21
C LYS A 90 -7.15 -2.91 9.30
N THR A 91 -6.26 -3.49 8.49
CA THR A 91 -4.85 -3.08 8.47
C THR A 91 -4.67 -1.66 7.94
N ALA A 92 -5.43 -1.28 6.91
CA ALA A 92 -5.42 0.08 6.37
C ALA A 92 -5.94 1.11 7.38
N ASP A 93 -7.02 0.80 8.10
CA ASP A 93 -7.60 1.66 9.13
C ASP A 93 -6.64 1.85 10.32
N GLN A 94 -5.95 0.79 10.74
CA GLN A 94 -4.92 0.88 11.77
C GLN A 94 -3.73 1.74 11.32
N ALA A 95 -3.27 1.59 10.08
CA ALA A 95 -2.19 2.41 9.54
C ALA A 95 -2.60 3.88 9.45
N ARG A 96 -3.83 4.17 9.00
CA ARG A 96 -4.39 5.51 8.95
C ARG A 96 -4.49 6.15 10.35
N GLY A 97 -4.96 5.40 11.35
CA GLY A 97 -5.04 5.87 12.73
C GLY A 97 -3.67 6.21 13.33
N LYS A 98 -2.66 5.38 13.06
CA LYS A 98 -1.27 5.67 13.48
C LYS A 98 -0.70 6.92 12.78
N ALA A 99 -0.93 7.07 11.49
CA ALA A 99 -0.47 8.23 10.73
C ALA A 99 -1.11 9.53 11.25
N GLU A 100 -2.40 9.50 11.53
CA GLU A 100 -3.13 10.65 12.10
C GLU A 100 -2.61 11.01 13.50
N LEU A 101 -2.38 10.01 14.36
CA LEU A 101 -1.79 10.24 15.68
C LEU A 101 -0.40 10.90 15.56
N LEU A 102 0.47 10.38 14.70
CA LEU A 102 1.80 10.96 14.48
C LEU A 102 1.71 12.40 13.97
N ARG A 103 0.79 12.67 13.05
CA ARG A 103 0.55 14.02 12.53
C ARG A 103 0.15 14.98 13.65
N ARG A 104 -0.77 14.58 14.52
CA ARG A 104 -1.18 15.39 15.69
C ARG A 104 -0.04 15.64 16.67
N VAL A 105 0.79 14.63 16.92
CA VAL A 105 1.97 14.79 17.80
C VAL A 105 2.96 15.79 17.18
N LEU A 106 3.22 15.71 15.87
CA LEU A 106 4.10 16.64 15.18
C LEU A 106 3.52 18.06 15.14
N SER A 107 2.21 18.23 14.93
CA SER A 107 1.55 19.54 14.96
C SER A 107 1.55 20.17 16.35
N ALA A 108 1.49 19.37 17.40
CA ALA A 108 1.54 19.86 18.79
C ALA A 108 2.97 20.14 19.29
N ALA A 109 4.00 19.84 18.50
CA ALA A 109 5.39 20.08 18.88
C ALA A 109 5.69 21.59 18.98
N PRO A 110 6.37 22.06 20.05
CA PRO A 110 6.68 23.47 20.25
C PRO A 110 7.79 23.98 19.32
N ASP A 111 8.52 23.08 18.68
CA ASP A 111 9.60 23.40 17.76
C ASP A 111 9.10 23.25 16.30
N ALA A 112 9.62 24.08 15.40
CA ALA A 112 9.42 23.92 13.98
C ALA A 112 10.08 22.63 13.49
N ILE A 113 9.30 21.77 12.81
CA ILE A 113 9.75 20.47 12.30
C ILE A 113 9.55 20.44 10.80
N LEU A 114 10.63 20.08 10.08
CA LEU A 114 10.60 19.83 8.65
C LEU A 114 11.09 18.41 8.35
N LEU A 115 10.49 17.72 7.40
CA LEU A 115 11.02 16.51 6.79
C LEU A 115 11.50 16.85 5.40
N VAL A 116 12.77 16.58 5.11
CA VAL A 116 13.42 16.95 3.85
C VAL A 116 14.00 15.69 3.21
N ASN A 117 13.66 15.44 1.94
CA ASN A 117 14.18 14.28 1.21
C ASN A 117 15.62 14.49 0.70
N GLU A 118 16.21 13.46 0.10
CA GLU A 118 17.56 13.49 -0.45
C GLU A 118 17.74 14.61 -1.51
N GLY A 119 16.70 14.92 -2.28
CA GLY A 119 16.70 16.00 -3.25
C GLY A 119 16.71 17.38 -2.62
N GLY A 120 16.46 17.51 -1.32
CA GLY A 120 16.35 18.77 -0.61
C GLY A 120 14.96 19.40 -0.71
N GLN A 121 13.93 18.62 -1.05
CA GLN A 121 12.54 19.07 -1.04
C GLN A 121 11.91 18.78 0.31
N ILE A 122 11.10 19.71 0.78
CA ILE A 122 10.33 19.61 2.02
C ILE A 122 9.13 18.72 1.75
N GLU A 123 9.08 17.53 2.35
CA GLU A 123 7.95 16.61 2.26
C GLU A 123 6.87 16.91 3.30
N TYR A 124 7.28 17.49 4.43
CA TYR A 124 6.39 17.85 5.53
C TYR A 124 6.94 19.05 6.29
N ALA A 125 6.05 19.91 6.72
CA ALA A 125 6.28 20.98 7.69
C ALA A 125 5.14 20.95 8.71
N ASN A 126 5.45 21.11 10.01
CA ASN A 126 4.40 21.28 11.00
C ASN A 126 3.94 22.74 11.07
N GLU A 127 2.82 22.98 11.78
CA GLU A 127 2.23 24.32 11.90
C GLU A 127 3.23 25.35 12.49
N GLU A 128 4.09 24.91 13.41
CA GLU A 128 5.10 25.78 13.99
C GLU A 128 6.17 26.19 12.98
N ALA A 129 6.55 25.29 12.05
CA ALA A 129 7.45 25.64 10.94
C ALA A 129 6.82 26.67 10.00
N GLU A 130 5.55 26.46 9.62
CA GLU A 130 4.83 27.42 8.79
C GLU A 130 4.73 28.81 9.45
N ARG A 131 4.39 28.82 10.74
CA ARG A 131 4.32 30.05 11.55
C ARG A 131 5.68 30.75 11.68
N LEU A 132 6.72 29.98 12.01
CA LEU A 132 8.08 30.50 12.25
C LEU A 132 8.66 31.16 11.00
N PHE A 133 8.44 30.52 9.83
CA PHE A 133 8.96 31.00 8.55
C PHE A 133 7.98 31.93 7.80
N GLY A 134 6.75 32.14 8.32
CA GLY A 134 5.77 33.06 7.72
C GLY A 134 5.08 32.52 6.47
N TYR A 135 4.94 31.20 6.35
CA TYR A 135 4.23 30.54 5.27
C TYR A 135 2.80 30.16 5.73
N GLY A 136 1.89 30.12 4.78
CA GLY A 136 0.54 29.61 5.02
C GLY A 136 0.49 28.08 5.08
N PRO A 137 -0.66 27.51 5.49
CA PRO A 137 -0.84 26.08 5.60
C PRO A 137 -0.47 25.32 4.32
N HIS A 138 0.39 24.32 4.43
CA HIS A 138 0.90 23.47 3.34
C HIS A 138 1.70 24.18 2.24
N GLU A 139 2.01 25.46 2.36
CA GLU A 139 2.80 26.19 1.37
C GLU A 139 4.27 25.73 1.31
N LEU A 140 4.81 25.23 2.41
CA LEU A 140 6.18 24.69 2.46
C LEU A 140 6.30 23.30 1.81
N ALA A 141 5.21 22.58 1.68
CA ALA A 141 5.25 21.24 1.09
C ALA A 141 5.71 21.30 -0.39
N ASN A 142 6.61 20.41 -0.77
CA ASN A 142 7.25 20.32 -2.08
C ASN A 142 8.15 21.51 -2.46
N GLN A 143 8.36 22.50 -1.57
CA GLN A 143 9.35 23.54 -1.78
C GLN A 143 10.78 23.02 -1.54
N ALA A 144 11.75 23.62 -2.22
CA ALA A 144 13.16 23.36 -1.90
C ALA A 144 13.50 23.98 -0.53
N VAL A 145 14.14 23.22 0.37
CA VAL A 145 14.55 23.72 1.70
C VAL A 145 15.46 24.98 1.59
N ALA A 146 16.09 25.19 0.45
CA ALA A 146 16.86 26.38 0.14
C ALA A 146 16.04 27.69 0.23
N CYS A 147 14.70 27.65 0.05
CA CYS A 147 13.86 28.85 0.20
C CYS A 147 13.88 29.41 1.64
N LEU A 148 14.22 28.60 2.62
CA LEU A 148 14.33 28.99 4.04
C LEU A 148 15.73 29.48 4.43
N ILE A 149 16.64 29.64 3.46
CA ILE A 149 18.04 29.95 3.67
C ILE A 149 18.38 31.20 2.85
N PRO A 150 19.09 32.20 3.41
CA PRO A 150 19.53 33.35 2.66
C PRO A 150 20.36 32.96 1.43
N LYS A 151 20.10 33.57 0.27
CA LYS A 151 20.71 33.19 -1.02
C LYS A 151 22.23 33.08 -1.00
N ARG A 152 22.91 33.92 -0.21
CA ARG A 152 24.39 33.93 -0.06
C ARG A 152 24.94 32.61 0.50
N PHE A 153 24.10 31.79 1.15
CA PHE A 153 24.50 30.50 1.73
C PHE A 153 24.07 29.27 0.91
N HIS A 154 23.34 29.43 -0.20
CA HIS A 154 22.82 28.30 -0.97
C HIS A 154 23.91 27.34 -1.45
N GLY A 155 25.03 27.86 -1.97
CA GLY A 155 26.14 27.01 -2.44
C GLY A 155 26.77 26.22 -1.31
N LEU A 156 27.05 26.87 -0.19
CA LEU A 156 27.63 26.25 1.01
C LEU A 156 26.66 25.21 1.60
N HIS A 157 25.39 25.55 1.71
CA HIS A 157 24.35 24.65 2.21
C HIS A 157 24.21 23.40 1.34
N SER A 158 24.27 23.52 0.01
CA SER A 158 24.23 22.39 -0.90
C SER A 158 25.39 21.41 -0.67
N GLN A 159 26.60 21.93 -0.48
CA GLN A 159 27.78 21.11 -0.14
C GLN A 159 27.61 20.42 1.22
N HIS A 160 27.21 21.18 2.26
CA HIS A 160 26.96 20.61 3.60
C HIS A 160 25.89 19.52 3.59
N ARG A 161 24.82 19.71 2.81
CA ARG A 161 23.77 18.70 2.65
C ARG A 161 24.32 17.42 2.03
N SER A 162 25.06 17.51 0.93
CA SER A 162 25.67 16.35 0.27
C SER A 162 26.60 15.60 1.21
N HIS A 163 27.41 16.33 1.97
CA HIS A 163 28.31 15.74 2.96
C HIS A 163 27.56 15.06 4.10
N TYR A 164 26.50 15.69 4.60
CA TYR A 164 25.67 15.13 5.65
C TYR A 164 24.92 13.87 5.21
N LEU A 165 24.45 13.79 3.97
CA LEU A 165 23.78 12.61 3.42
C LEU A 165 24.74 11.43 3.24
N ALA A 166 26.04 11.70 3.00
CA ALA A 166 27.05 10.66 2.86
C ALA A 166 27.42 10.02 4.21
N ASP A 167 27.43 10.81 5.29
CA ASP A 167 27.71 10.34 6.66
C ASP A 167 26.72 11.00 7.65
N PRO A 168 25.48 10.48 7.72
CA PRO A 168 24.45 11.09 8.52
C PRO A 168 24.61 10.77 10.01
N SER A 169 24.84 11.81 10.79
CA SER A 169 24.85 11.74 12.25
C SER A 169 23.87 12.77 12.82
N LYS A 170 23.29 12.51 14.00
CA LYS A 170 22.51 13.52 14.73
C LYS A 170 23.44 14.65 15.15
N ARG A 171 23.26 15.84 14.62
CA ARG A 171 24.09 17.00 14.95
C ARG A 171 23.30 18.28 15.02
N ARG A 172 23.80 19.21 15.84
CA ARG A 172 23.39 20.62 15.83
C ARG A 172 24.14 21.34 14.71
N MET A 173 23.43 22.24 14.02
CA MET A 173 24.01 23.16 13.04
C MET A 173 24.15 24.55 13.69
N GLY A 174 25.28 25.19 13.40
CA GLY A 174 25.62 26.47 14.05
C GLY A 174 26.14 26.26 15.45
N ASP A 175 27.40 26.59 15.63
CA ASP A 175 27.99 26.70 16.97
C ASP A 175 27.33 27.87 17.75
N HIS A 176 27.87 28.40 18.76
CA HIS A 176 27.27 29.36 19.71
C HIS A 176 26.49 30.54 19.13
N TYR A 177 26.61 30.85 17.84
CA TYR A 177 26.01 32.01 17.18
C TYR A 177 24.74 31.71 16.33
N GLY A 178 24.31 30.46 16.24
CA GLY A 178 23.14 30.08 15.45
C GLY A 178 23.37 30.05 13.95
N THR A 179 22.31 29.65 13.19
CA THR A 179 22.31 29.56 11.72
C THR A 179 21.32 30.57 11.15
N PRO A 180 21.73 31.45 10.20
CA PRO A 180 20.80 32.38 9.57
C PRO A 180 19.72 31.64 8.76
N ALA A 181 18.48 32.03 8.97
CA ALA A 181 17.31 31.54 8.24
C ALA A 181 16.54 32.71 7.59
N LEU A 182 15.74 32.40 6.57
CA LEU A 182 15.00 33.37 5.77
C LEU A 182 13.51 33.10 5.86
N ARG A 183 12.71 34.12 6.21
CA ARG A 183 11.25 34.05 6.16
C ARG A 183 10.73 34.36 4.75
N LYS A 184 9.48 34.07 4.53
CA LYS A 184 8.76 34.34 3.27
C LYS A 184 8.77 35.82 2.89
N ASP A 185 8.70 36.72 3.87
CA ASP A 185 8.74 38.16 3.67
C ASP A 185 10.16 38.72 3.37
N GLY A 186 11.18 37.87 3.37
CA GLY A 186 12.56 38.22 3.14
C GLY A 186 13.31 38.64 4.38
N SER A 187 12.71 38.68 5.55
CA SER A 187 13.40 38.94 6.82
C SER A 187 14.29 37.76 7.22
N GLU A 188 15.46 38.06 7.76
CA GLU A 188 16.38 37.05 8.28
C GLU A 188 16.33 37.00 9.80
N PHE A 189 16.58 35.82 10.37
CA PHE A 189 16.66 35.61 11.81
C PHE A 189 17.62 34.45 12.12
N LEU A 190 18.06 34.37 13.37
CA LEU A 190 18.96 33.30 13.81
C LEU A 190 18.18 32.11 14.35
N THR A 191 18.66 30.91 14.04
CA THR A 191 18.04 29.66 14.44
C THR A 191 19.03 28.68 15.07
N ALA A 192 18.57 27.95 16.07
CA ALA A 192 19.19 26.72 16.50
C ALA A 192 18.57 25.56 15.71
N THR A 193 19.38 24.90 14.87
CA THR A 193 18.93 23.84 13.97
C THR A 193 19.56 22.52 14.40
N THR A 194 18.75 21.47 14.50
CA THR A 194 19.21 20.10 14.76
C THR A 194 18.75 19.18 13.63
N LEU A 195 19.66 18.37 13.12
CA LEU A 195 19.41 17.42 12.05
C LEU A 195 19.42 15.98 12.57
N SER A 196 18.51 15.16 12.07
CA SER A 196 18.47 13.72 12.30
C SER A 196 18.03 13.02 11.02
N ALA A 197 18.89 12.17 10.45
CA ALA A 197 18.57 11.41 9.25
C ALA A 197 18.00 10.04 9.59
N MET A 198 17.06 9.57 8.77
CA MET A 198 16.52 8.22 8.80
C MET A 198 16.43 7.63 7.40
N LYS A 199 16.65 6.31 7.29
CA LYS A 199 16.42 5.58 6.03
C LYS A 199 14.98 5.12 5.97
N THR A 200 14.31 5.37 4.84
CA THR A 200 12.95 4.92 4.55
C THR A 200 12.97 4.04 3.29
N PRO A 201 11.90 3.28 2.99
CA PRO A 201 11.80 2.53 1.75
C PRO A 201 11.85 3.41 0.48
N GLN A 202 11.54 4.71 0.61
CA GLN A 202 11.53 5.69 -0.48
C GLN A 202 12.86 6.45 -0.62
N GLY A 203 13.84 6.22 0.26
CA GLY A 203 15.11 6.92 0.31
C GLY A 203 15.42 7.47 1.69
N GLN A 204 16.41 8.34 1.77
CA GLN A 204 16.81 8.95 3.02
C GLN A 204 16.03 10.24 3.27
N VAL A 205 15.48 10.39 4.48
CA VAL A 205 14.76 11.59 4.93
C VAL A 205 15.52 12.21 6.10
N VAL A 206 15.66 13.53 6.07
CA VAL A 206 16.27 14.30 7.17
C VAL A 206 15.17 15.05 7.92
N THR A 207 15.04 14.77 9.20
CA THR A 207 14.23 15.58 10.12
C THR A 207 15.05 16.78 10.56
N VAL A 208 14.51 17.96 10.35
CA VAL A 208 15.11 19.25 10.71
C VAL A 208 14.26 19.87 11.81
N PHE A 209 14.84 20.05 12.99
CA PHE A 209 14.24 20.78 14.09
C PHE A 209 14.80 22.19 14.09
N VAL A 210 13.93 23.19 14.09
CA VAL A 210 14.34 24.60 14.04
C VAL A 210 13.68 25.36 15.18
N ARG A 211 14.49 26.13 15.91
CA ARG A 211 14.02 27.06 16.94
C ARG A 211 14.63 28.42 16.70
N ALA A 212 13.82 29.48 16.74
CA ALA A 212 14.35 30.83 16.71
C ALA A 212 15.23 31.10 17.96
N ILE A 213 16.35 31.78 17.76
CA ILE A 213 17.20 32.25 18.82
C ILE A 213 16.88 33.73 19.09
N ASP A 214 16.62 34.06 20.34
CA ASP A 214 16.45 35.42 20.76
C ASP A 214 17.84 36.05 20.88
N GLU A 215 18.15 37.04 20.04
CA GLU A 215 19.46 37.74 20.02
C GLU A 215 19.78 38.38 21.36
N ALA A 216 18.78 38.79 22.12
CA ALA A 216 19.00 39.35 23.48
C ALA A 216 19.63 38.33 24.45
N LYS A 217 19.39 37.03 24.24
CA LYS A 217 19.98 35.97 25.07
C LYS A 217 21.40 35.55 24.67
N ILE A 218 21.86 35.94 23.47
CA ILE A 218 23.23 35.66 23.00
C ILE A 218 24.22 36.61 23.65
N MET A 219 23.82 37.85 23.93
CA MET A 219 24.70 38.88 24.56
C MET A 219 24.97 38.62 26.03
N ASP A 220 24.14 37.79 26.68
CA ASP A 220 24.28 37.42 28.10
C ASP A 220 25.04 36.10 28.36
N ALA A 221 25.49 35.45 27.28
CA ALA A 221 26.27 34.22 27.43
C ALA A 221 27.68 34.54 27.96
N PRO A 222 28.14 33.92 29.08
CA PRO A 222 29.48 34.14 29.58
C PRO A 222 30.51 33.72 28.53
N GLU A 223 31.55 34.55 28.35
CA GLU A 223 32.68 34.22 27.46
C GLU A 223 33.21 32.80 27.79
N PRO A 224 33.56 32.00 26.78
CA PRO A 224 34.16 30.70 27.04
C PRO A 224 35.44 30.91 27.84
N VAL A 225 35.46 30.37 29.07
CA VAL A 225 36.64 30.31 29.90
C VAL A 225 37.72 29.54 29.13
N GLY A 226 38.71 30.26 28.67
CA GLY A 226 39.81 29.71 27.87
C GLY A 226 40.56 28.60 28.63
N SER A 227 40.85 27.55 27.94
CA SER A 227 41.93 26.60 28.24
C SER A 227 42.58 26.17 26.96
#